data_39445be8a478df18dc438582524a8f4d
#
_entry.id   39445be8a478df18dc438582524a8f4d
#
_cell.length_a   1.000
_cell.length_b   1.000
_cell.length_c   1.000
_cell.angle_alpha   90.00
_cell.angle_beta   90.00
_cell.angle_gamma   90.00
#
_symmetry.space_group_name_H-M   'P 1'
#
loop_
_entity.id
_entity.type
_entity.pdbx_description
1 polymer ?
#
loop_
_entity_poly.entity_id
_entity_poly.type
_entity_poly.pdbx_seq_one_letter_code
_entity_poly.pdbx_strand_id
1 'polypeptide(L)'
;MPVVRISDKPAFVLRGIMLDVGRYYMSPALIKEVMRRLSRYKINTLHLHLTDDPAWRLEVKKYPALTDGAFHWKSRLPGRFYTQAQLKDLTDYCARLNIQVIPEIDMPGHSQPFARAMKTGMQTEKGVSILKDVVDEAVSLFPGRFFHMGSDEAHISMKDFIPRMAEHIRGKGKEVVVWSPGGPHDKDSVLMCWGENEAGARMDKNMKRIDSNGFYIDWADSQSGVYQVFFQQPCEVPQGDDKALGAIMPVWCDGNLSSERRVLEQYPFYPCALTFAERVWRGSATKRRDYMAQLPPRGTDGWKEFREFEQRLAFHRDHFFQGVPFAYVKQADVAWSLVGPFDHRGKNDTSFEPERRIAPSYRDGDRILAWKKTPVYGAAVHVRHLFAMFNMHRNQYRTDHWPSLMSREVGKEDGTCYALTFIRSPREQEVWLMFGLNGMWGHSGGYRSARAPEQGSWDFSGGDVWLNGRRVNPPRWPFKSLPWTGWGKGRIEEAPLTWEGYFFRPPVKIKLRKGLNRVLIRSVFGHWKGDDGQRSWFFCCIPVLWDGIHYREVPGLEYDPRPDAR
;
A
#
# COMPACT_ATOMS: atom_id res chain seq x y z
N MET A 1 -26.90 -14.54 -28.78
CA MET A 1 -26.56 -14.15 -27.39
C MET A 1 -27.71 -14.57 -26.49
N PRO A 2 -27.46 -15.09 -25.29
CA PRO A 2 -28.57 -15.39 -24.38
C PRO A 2 -29.28 -14.08 -23.97
N VAL A 3 -30.58 -14.14 -23.83
CA VAL A 3 -31.36 -13.03 -23.29
C VAL A 3 -31.14 -13.00 -21.78
N VAL A 4 -30.53 -11.94 -21.28
CA VAL A 4 -30.23 -11.77 -19.86
C VAL A 4 -30.86 -10.49 -19.34
N ARG A 5 -31.34 -10.51 -18.10
CA ARG A 5 -31.75 -9.32 -17.35
C ARG A 5 -30.62 -8.99 -16.37
N ILE A 6 -30.04 -7.81 -16.51
CA ILE A 6 -28.98 -7.33 -15.59
C ILE A 6 -29.60 -6.25 -14.71
N SER A 7 -29.45 -6.43 -13.37
CA SER A 7 -29.78 -5.42 -12.36
C SER A 7 -28.53 -5.23 -11.52
N ASP A 8 -27.83 -4.12 -11.73
CA ASP A 8 -26.53 -3.86 -11.10
C ASP A 8 -26.41 -2.36 -10.78
N LYS A 9 -25.92 -2.05 -9.58
CA LYS A 9 -25.67 -0.69 -9.12
C LYS A 9 -24.45 -0.67 -8.17
N PRO A 10 -23.69 0.44 -8.14
CA PRO A 10 -22.57 0.55 -7.20
C PRO A 10 -23.08 0.64 -5.76
N ALA A 11 -22.32 0.00 -4.84
CA ALA A 11 -22.54 0.18 -3.41
C ALA A 11 -22.11 1.59 -2.96
N PHE A 12 -21.11 2.18 -3.61
CA PHE A 12 -20.62 3.52 -3.31
C PHE A 12 -20.60 4.39 -4.57
N VAL A 13 -21.04 5.65 -4.42
CA VAL A 13 -21.14 6.58 -5.56
C VAL A 13 -19.78 7.10 -6.01
N LEU A 14 -18.83 7.26 -5.09
CA LEU A 14 -17.46 7.73 -5.38
C LEU A 14 -16.48 6.55 -5.30
N ARG A 15 -15.76 6.31 -6.39
CA ARG A 15 -14.82 5.20 -6.55
C ARG A 15 -13.58 5.71 -7.26
N GLY A 16 -12.58 6.11 -6.47
CA GLY A 16 -11.46 6.91 -6.97
C GLY A 16 -10.10 6.25 -6.82
N ILE A 17 -9.18 6.73 -7.66
CA ILE A 17 -7.74 6.50 -7.53
C ILE A 17 -7.08 7.86 -7.39
N MET A 18 -6.18 8.00 -6.43
CA MET A 18 -5.31 9.17 -6.32
C MET A 18 -3.93 8.86 -6.90
N LEU A 19 -3.40 9.79 -7.66
CA LEU A 19 -2.02 9.75 -8.15
C LEU A 19 -1.25 10.96 -7.58
N ASP A 20 -0.18 10.66 -6.87
CA ASP A 20 0.74 11.67 -6.36
C ASP A 20 1.71 12.12 -7.46
N VAL A 21 1.27 13.09 -8.23
CA VAL A 21 2.08 13.70 -9.28
C VAL A 21 2.95 14.85 -8.75
N GLY A 22 2.66 15.34 -7.56
CA GLY A 22 3.45 16.35 -6.85
C GLY A 22 4.86 15.84 -6.54
N ARG A 23 4.94 14.68 -5.89
CA ARG A 23 6.22 14.06 -5.53
C ARG A 23 6.92 13.42 -6.72
N TYR A 24 6.18 12.81 -7.64
CA TYR A 24 6.76 12.24 -8.87
C TYR A 24 5.89 12.53 -10.09
N TYR A 25 6.44 13.27 -11.07
CA TYR A 25 5.70 13.63 -12.29
C TYR A 25 5.38 12.39 -13.14
N MET A 26 4.11 12.24 -13.50
CA MET A 26 3.61 11.25 -14.45
C MET A 26 3.13 11.96 -15.71
N SER A 27 3.48 11.44 -16.88
CA SER A 27 3.01 12.04 -18.13
C SER A 27 1.50 11.93 -18.29
N PRO A 28 0.83 12.90 -18.93
CA PRO A 28 -0.59 12.79 -19.26
C PRO A 28 -0.92 11.50 -20.02
N ALA A 29 0.01 10.98 -20.82
CA ALA A 29 -0.16 9.73 -21.55
C ALA A 29 -0.28 8.53 -20.60
N LEU A 30 0.60 8.43 -19.60
CA LEU A 30 0.52 7.37 -18.59
C LEU A 30 -0.77 7.47 -17.78
N ILE A 31 -1.14 8.68 -17.34
CA ILE A 31 -2.38 8.89 -16.57
C ILE A 31 -3.60 8.46 -17.39
N LYS A 32 -3.66 8.85 -18.67
CA LYS A 32 -4.74 8.44 -19.59
C LYS A 32 -4.78 6.93 -19.79
N GLU A 33 -3.62 6.27 -19.93
CA GLU A 33 -3.54 4.80 -20.03
C GLU A 33 -4.14 4.12 -18.79
N VAL A 34 -3.74 4.57 -17.59
CA VAL A 34 -4.24 4.06 -16.31
C VAL A 34 -5.75 4.25 -16.22
N MET A 35 -6.25 5.45 -16.47
CA MET A 35 -7.69 5.76 -16.37
C MET A 35 -8.51 4.97 -17.40
N ARG A 36 -8.02 4.83 -18.63
CA ARG A 36 -8.67 4.00 -19.66
C ARG A 36 -8.81 2.53 -19.24
N ARG A 37 -7.82 1.98 -18.55
CA ARG A 37 -7.91 0.61 -18.02
C ARG A 37 -8.92 0.53 -16.88
N LEU A 38 -8.84 1.44 -15.92
CA LEU A 38 -9.64 1.40 -14.70
C LEU A 38 -11.10 1.82 -14.91
N SER A 39 -11.41 2.62 -15.93
CA SER A 39 -12.80 2.94 -16.30
C SER A 39 -13.62 1.68 -16.62
N ARG A 40 -12.99 0.64 -17.19
CA ARG A 40 -13.64 -0.66 -17.46
C ARG A 40 -14.03 -1.40 -16.19
N TYR A 41 -13.41 -1.04 -15.06
CA TYR A 41 -13.68 -1.58 -13.73
C TYR A 41 -14.51 -0.61 -12.87
N LYS A 42 -15.23 0.31 -13.52
CA LYS A 42 -16.18 1.23 -12.89
C LYS A 42 -15.56 2.26 -11.94
N ILE A 43 -14.25 2.48 -12.00
CA ILE A 43 -13.62 3.64 -11.39
C ILE A 43 -14.12 4.90 -12.08
N ASN A 44 -14.58 5.88 -11.29
CA ASN A 44 -15.22 7.10 -11.79
C ASN A 44 -14.61 8.40 -11.26
N THR A 45 -13.51 8.30 -10.56
CA THR A 45 -12.83 9.48 -9.96
C THR A 45 -11.33 9.33 -10.07
N LEU A 46 -10.67 10.36 -10.59
CA LEU A 46 -9.24 10.57 -10.54
C LEU A 46 -8.96 11.73 -9.58
N HIS A 47 -8.22 11.50 -8.53
CA HIS A 47 -7.72 12.54 -7.65
C HIS A 47 -6.25 12.81 -8.02
N LEU A 48 -5.93 14.06 -8.35
CA LEU A 48 -4.57 14.49 -8.69
C LEU A 48 -4.00 15.32 -7.55
N HIS A 49 -3.03 14.78 -6.84
CA HIS A 49 -2.23 15.50 -5.86
C HIS A 49 -1.14 16.29 -6.60
N LEU A 50 -1.48 17.57 -6.96
CA LEU A 50 -0.72 18.37 -7.92
C LEU A 50 0.47 19.10 -7.33
N THR A 51 0.48 19.27 -6.01
CA THR A 51 1.50 20.10 -5.32
C THR A 51 1.94 19.42 -4.05
N ASP A 52 3.26 19.44 -3.81
CA ASP A 52 3.87 18.93 -2.59
C ASP A 52 5.27 19.57 -2.40
N ASP A 53 5.95 19.29 -1.29
CA ASP A 53 7.29 19.81 -0.99
C ASP A 53 8.32 19.60 -2.12
N PRO A 54 8.34 18.47 -2.86
CA PRO A 54 9.25 18.30 -3.97
C PRO A 54 8.98 19.21 -5.16
N ALA A 55 7.71 19.45 -5.50
CA ALA A 55 7.41 20.22 -6.70
C ALA A 55 5.96 20.72 -6.77
N TRP A 56 5.78 21.75 -7.56
CA TRP A 56 4.52 22.32 -7.99
C TRP A 56 4.25 21.94 -9.44
N ARG A 57 3.18 21.19 -9.72
CA ARG A 57 2.95 20.62 -11.05
C ARG A 57 1.85 21.30 -11.88
N LEU A 58 1.16 22.26 -11.33
CA LEU A 58 0.09 23.02 -12.00
C LEU A 58 0.65 24.31 -12.61
N GLU A 59 0.49 24.52 -13.91
CA GLU A 59 0.74 25.82 -14.53
C GLU A 59 -0.23 26.89 -14.01
N VAL A 60 0.31 27.96 -13.48
CA VAL A 60 -0.43 29.17 -13.07
C VAL A 60 0.12 30.35 -13.86
N LYS A 61 -0.66 30.83 -14.81
CA LYS A 61 -0.19 31.89 -15.75
C LYS A 61 0.19 33.18 -15.05
N LYS A 62 -0.55 33.53 -13.99
CA LYS A 62 -0.26 34.71 -13.18
C LYS A 62 1.04 34.57 -12.37
N TYR A 63 1.43 33.33 -12.04
CA TYR A 63 2.60 33.04 -11.21
C TYR A 63 3.49 31.95 -11.82
N PRO A 64 4.13 32.22 -12.98
CA PRO A 64 4.89 31.21 -13.70
C PRO A 64 6.10 30.66 -12.93
N ALA A 65 6.60 31.40 -11.94
CA ALA A 65 7.68 30.96 -11.07
C ALA A 65 7.34 29.71 -10.24
N LEU A 66 6.05 29.39 -10.02
CA LEU A 66 5.65 28.19 -9.28
C LEU A 66 6.11 26.90 -9.95
N THR A 67 6.21 26.89 -11.28
CA THR A 67 6.64 25.71 -12.07
C THR A 67 8.11 25.76 -12.45
N ASP A 68 8.86 26.79 -12.00
CA ASP A 68 10.30 26.87 -12.27
C ASP A 68 11.05 25.79 -11.46
N GLY A 69 11.83 24.98 -12.18
CA GLY A 69 12.63 23.91 -11.59
C GLY A 69 13.68 24.38 -10.57
N ALA A 70 14.04 25.66 -10.56
CA ALA A 70 14.95 26.24 -9.56
C ALA A 70 14.37 26.17 -8.13
N PHE A 71 13.06 26.10 -7.97
CA PHE A 71 12.37 26.01 -6.69
C PHE A 71 11.94 24.60 -6.31
N HIS A 72 12.13 23.62 -7.21
CA HIS A 72 11.81 22.21 -6.99
C HIS A 72 13.01 21.44 -6.42
N TRP A 73 12.75 20.28 -5.87
CA TRP A 73 13.83 19.38 -5.45
C TRP A 73 14.55 18.79 -6.66
N LYS A 74 15.88 18.78 -6.63
CA LYS A 74 16.72 18.35 -7.78
C LYS A 74 16.48 16.92 -8.19
N SER A 75 16.18 16.03 -7.23
CA SER A 75 15.94 14.60 -7.45
C SER A 75 14.54 14.27 -7.96
N ARG A 76 13.62 15.25 -8.02
CA ARG A 76 12.19 15.01 -8.26
C ARG A 76 11.70 15.60 -9.59
N LEU A 77 12.44 15.40 -10.66
CA LEU A 77 12.10 15.88 -12.00
C LEU A 77 11.74 17.38 -12.01
N PRO A 78 12.70 18.26 -11.60
CA PRO A 78 12.44 19.70 -11.50
C PRO A 78 12.03 20.32 -12.84
N GLY A 79 11.12 21.27 -12.81
CA GLY A 79 10.61 21.95 -14.01
C GLY A 79 9.65 21.11 -14.85
N ARG A 80 9.35 19.86 -14.47
CA ARG A 80 8.25 19.09 -15.07
C ARG A 80 6.94 19.53 -14.43
N PHE A 81 5.97 19.90 -15.25
CA PHE A 81 4.64 20.33 -14.81
C PHE A 81 3.62 20.09 -15.92
N TYR A 82 2.36 20.26 -15.61
CA TYR A 82 1.27 20.20 -16.56
C TYR A 82 0.88 21.62 -16.98
N THR A 83 0.88 21.88 -18.29
CA THR A 83 0.27 23.10 -18.81
C THR A 83 -1.24 23.05 -18.63
N GLN A 84 -1.89 24.21 -18.58
CA GLN A 84 -3.36 24.30 -18.51
C GLN A 84 -4.03 23.54 -19.67
N ALA A 85 -3.43 23.61 -20.87
CA ALA A 85 -3.91 22.87 -22.02
C ALA A 85 -3.83 21.34 -21.82
N GLN A 86 -2.74 20.84 -21.23
CA GLN A 86 -2.59 19.42 -20.91
C GLN A 86 -3.59 18.95 -19.84
N LEU A 87 -3.83 19.76 -18.81
CA LEU A 87 -4.81 19.43 -17.77
C LEU A 87 -6.24 19.45 -18.31
N LYS A 88 -6.56 20.43 -19.15
CA LYS A 88 -7.86 20.45 -19.82
C LYS A 88 -8.08 19.23 -20.71
N ASP A 89 -7.10 18.87 -21.54
CA ASP A 89 -7.15 17.67 -22.40
C ASP A 89 -7.26 16.38 -21.56
N LEU A 90 -6.56 16.28 -20.43
CA LEU A 90 -6.69 15.15 -19.50
C LEU A 90 -8.09 15.10 -18.87
N THR A 91 -8.62 16.23 -18.44
CA THR A 91 -9.94 16.34 -17.82
C THR A 91 -11.04 15.99 -18.81
N ASP A 92 -10.97 16.51 -20.04
CA ASP A 92 -11.89 16.19 -21.13
C ASP A 92 -11.81 14.70 -21.51
N TYR A 93 -10.61 14.12 -21.50
CA TYR A 93 -10.42 12.69 -21.72
C TYR A 93 -11.09 11.85 -20.63
N CYS A 94 -10.87 12.21 -19.36
CA CYS A 94 -11.50 11.53 -18.22
C CYS A 94 -13.02 11.65 -18.27
N ALA A 95 -13.56 12.82 -18.62
CA ALA A 95 -14.99 13.04 -18.75
C ALA A 95 -15.64 12.10 -19.79
N ARG A 96 -14.96 11.86 -20.93
CA ARG A 96 -15.43 10.88 -21.94
C ARG A 96 -15.47 9.44 -21.41
N LEU A 97 -14.73 9.14 -20.34
CA LEU A 97 -14.75 7.85 -19.65
C LEU A 97 -15.70 7.82 -18.45
N ASN A 98 -16.51 8.87 -18.24
CA ASN A 98 -17.31 9.10 -17.04
C ASN A 98 -16.48 9.14 -15.75
N ILE A 99 -15.30 9.71 -15.81
CA ILE A 99 -14.40 9.93 -14.68
C ILE A 99 -14.33 11.43 -14.39
N GLN A 100 -14.69 11.83 -13.18
CA GLN A 100 -14.42 13.17 -12.69
C GLN A 100 -12.98 13.30 -12.22
N VAL A 101 -12.40 14.48 -12.38
CA VAL A 101 -11.07 14.79 -11.83
C VAL A 101 -11.24 15.71 -10.63
N ILE A 102 -10.65 15.31 -9.50
CA ILE A 102 -10.52 16.13 -8.28
C ILE A 102 -9.09 16.68 -8.26
N PRO A 103 -8.89 17.97 -8.47
CA PRO A 103 -7.58 18.58 -8.27
C PRO A 103 -7.31 18.75 -6.78
N GLU A 104 -6.07 18.55 -6.37
CA GLU A 104 -5.57 18.92 -5.05
C GLU A 104 -4.45 19.93 -5.18
N ILE A 105 -4.60 21.03 -4.46
CA ILE A 105 -3.53 21.98 -4.16
C ILE A 105 -3.39 21.97 -2.65
N ASP A 106 -2.33 21.32 -2.17
CA ASP A 106 -2.12 21.15 -0.75
C ASP A 106 -1.73 22.48 -0.09
N MET A 107 -2.48 22.85 0.94
CA MET A 107 -2.33 24.12 1.65
C MET A 107 -2.83 24.00 3.10
N PRO A 108 -2.10 24.55 4.10
CA PRO A 108 -0.85 25.28 3.96
C PRO A 108 0.40 24.40 4.08
N GLY A 109 0.22 23.08 4.27
CA GLY A 109 1.30 22.10 4.33
C GLY A 109 1.95 21.86 2.97
N HIS A 110 2.99 21.02 2.95
CA HIS A 110 3.61 20.53 1.72
C HIS A 110 3.84 21.60 0.64
N SER A 111 4.38 22.76 1.05
CA SER A 111 4.31 23.99 0.26
C SER A 111 5.66 24.66 -0.02
N GLN A 112 6.78 23.92 0.09
CA GLN A 112 8.12 24.49 -0.09
C GLN A 112 8.31 25.18 -1.46
N PRO A 113 7.86 24.65 -2.60
CA PRO A 113 7.98 25.33 -3.88
C PRO A 113 7.25 26.68 -3.89
N PHE A 114 6.05 26.73 -3.31
CA PHE A 114 5.29 27.98 -3.17
C PHE A 114 6.07 29.02 -2.37
N ALA A 115 6.55 28.64 -1.18
CA ALA A 115 7.27 29.55 -0.31
C ALA A 115 8.55 30.10 -0.97
N ARG A 116 9.28 29.26 -1.68
CA ARG A 116 10.51 29.64 -2.40
C ARG A 116 10.23 30.55 -3.60
N ALA A 117 9.27 30.17 -4.45
CA ALA A 117 8.94 30.91 -5.66
C ALA A 117 8.27 32.26 -5.37
N MET A 118 7.34 32.31 -4.42
CA MET A 118 6.58 33.53 -4.09
C MET A 118 7.25 34.39 -3.05
N LYS A 119 8.33 33.91 -2.42
CA LYS A 119 9.04 34.56 -1.32
C LYS A 119 8.11 34.96 -0.18
N THR A 120 7.15 34.09 0.12
CA THR A 120 6.17 34.25 1.20
C THR A 120 5.56 32.87 1.53
N GLY A 121 5.17 32.65 2.79
CA GLY A 121 4.39 31.48 3.18
C GLY A 121 2.92 31.60 2.75
N MET A 122 2.24 30.50 2.64
CA MET A 122 0.80 30.47 2.31
C MET A 122 -0.05 31.18 3.38
N GLN A 123 0.32 31.06 4.65
CA GLN A 123 -0.37 31.62 5.80
C GLN A 123 0.05 33.07 6.08
N THR A 124 0.07 33.91 5.05
CA THR A 124 0.23 35.37 5.11
C THR A 124 -0.85 36.03 4.24
N GLU A 125 -1.16 37.29 4.44
CA GLU A 125 -2.14 38.01 3.60
C GLU A 125 -1.75 37.96 2.11
N LYS A 126 -0.46 38.13 1.80
CA LYS A 126 0.06 37.99 0.45
C LYS A 126 -0.11 36.55 -0.06
N GLY A 127 0.20 35.54 0.76
CA GLY A 127 0.06 34.14 0.41
C GLY A 127 -1.39 33.77 0.12
N VAL A 128 -2.32 34.16 0.96
CA VAL A 128 -3.77 33.95 0.75
C VAL A 128 -4.24 34.61 -0.54
N SER A 129 -3.79 35.85 -0.84
CA SER A 129 -4.14 36.54 -2.09
C SER A 129 -3.64 35.76 -3.31
N ILE A 130 -2.40 35.27 -3.28
CA ILE A 130 -1.83 34.44 -4.36
C ILE A 130 -2.61 33.15 -4.52
N LEU A 131 -2.93 32.45 -3.41
CA LEU A 131 -3.67 31.19 -3.45
C LEU A 131 -5.09 31.35 -4.01
N LYS A 132 -5.75 32.47 -3.73
CA LYS A 132 -7.05 32.79 -4.34
C LYS A 132 -6.94 32.86 -5.86
N ASP A 133 -5.93 33.58 -6.37
CA ASP A 133 -5.67 33.64 -7.82
C ASP A 133 -5.35 32.25 -8.41
N VAL A 134 -4.57 31.42 -7.69
CA VAL A 134 -4.25 30.04 -8.09
C VAL A 134 -5.50 29.20 -8.17
N VAL A 135 -6.38 29.26 -7.17
CA VAL A 135 -7.67 28.55 -7.16
C VAL A 135 -8.54 29.02 -8.32
N ASP A 136 -8.59 30.32 -8.60
CA ASP A 136 -9.38 30.89 -9.69
C ASP A 136 -8.95 30.34 -11.06
N GLU A 137 -7.65 30.21 -11.31
CA GLU A 137 -7.16 29.58 -12.53
C GLU A 137 -7.44 28.07 -12.53
N ALA A 138 -7.20 27.38 -11.43
CA ALA A 138 -7.36 25.93 -11.33
C ALA A 138 -8.83 25.50 -11.54
N VAL A 139 -9.78 26.17 -10.91
CA VAL A 139 -11.21 25.81 -10.99
C VAL A 139 -11.72 25.78 -12.44
N SER A 140 -11.19 26.65 -13.31
CA SER A 140 -11.58 26.70 -14.72
C SER A 140 -11.17 25.44 -15.52
N LEU A 141 -10.15 24.71 -15.05
CA LEU A 141 -9.60 23.53 -15.70
C LEU A 141 -10.32 22.24 -15.26
N PHE A 142 -10.96 22.25 -14.09
CA PHE A 142 -11.55 21.08 -13.46
C PHE A 142 -13.06 21.30 -13.24
N PRO A 143 -13.92 20.92 -14.17
CA PRO A 143 -15.37 21.14 -14.08
C PRO A 143 -16.06 20.25 -13.03
N GLY A 144 -15.35 19.27 -12.45
CA GLY A 144 -15.89 18.37 -11.43
C GLY A 144 -16.37 19.12 -10.18
N ARG A 145 -17.20 18.44 -9.40
CA ARG A 145 -17.87 18.97 -8.20
C ARG A 145 -16.88 19.36 -7.08
N PHE A 146 -15.82 18.58 -6.91
CA PHE A 146 -14.92 18.67 -5.75
C PHE A 146 -13.64 19.42 -6.06
N PHE A 147 -13.10 20.09 -5.04
CA PHE A 147 -11.75 20.65 -5.00
C PHE A 147 -11.11 20.27 -3.68
N HIS A 148 -9.95 19.63 -3.72
CA HIS A 148 -9.21 19.20 -2.53
C HIS A 148 -8.17 20.26 -2.16
N MET A 149 -8.19 20.70 -0.90
CA MET A 149 -7.27 21.73 -0.43
C MET A 149 -6.18 21.24 0.53
N GLY A 150 -6.02 19.90 0.66
CA GLY A 150 -5.05 19.31 1.58
C GLY A 150 -5.44 19.55 3.04
N SER A 151 -4.63 20.30 3.76
CA SER A 151 -4.81 20.79 5.13
C SER A 151 -4.34 19.88 6.26
N ASP A 152 -3.63 18.80 5.96
CA ASP A 152 -3.02 17.96 6.98
C ASP A 152 -1.53 18.28 7.19
N GLU A 153 -0.94 17.61 8.17
CA GLU A 153 0.49 17.64 8.52
C GLU A 153 1.10 19.06 8.64
N ALA A 154 0.29 20.07 8.88
CA ALA A 154 0.71 21.46 8.94
C ALA A 154 0.32 22.16 10.24
N HIS A 155 1.19 23.01 10.72
CA HIS A 155 0.85 23.93 11.79
C HIS A 155 0.03 25.11 11.25
N ILE A 156 -1.18 25.31 11.78
CA ILE A 156 -2.04 26.43 11.40
C ILE A 156 -1.71 27.65 12.26
N SER A 157 -0.88 28.53 11.71
CA SER A 157 -0.47 29.77 12.37
C SER A 157 -1.46 30.94 12.16
N MET A 158 -2.09 31.00 10.97
CA MET A 158 -3.18 31.94 10.66
C MET A 158 -4.51 31.23 10.89
N LYS A 159 -5.19 31.52 11.99
CA LYS A 159 -6.39 30.81 12.45
C LYS A 159 -7.54 30.79 11.44
N ASP A 160 -7.70 31.84 10.65
CA ASP A 160 -8.74 31.98 9.63
C ASP A 160 -8.30 31.53 8.24
N PHE A 161 -7.10 30.98 8.07
CA PHE A 161 -6.57 30.53 6.78
C PHE A 161 -7.50 29.51 6.11
N ILE A 162 -7.78 28.38 6.79
CA ILE A 162 -8.61 27.31 6.25
C ILE A 162 -10.04 27.81 5.94
N PRO A 163 -10.75 28.51 6.87
CA PRO A 163 -12.06 29.09 6.56
C PRO A 163 -12.06 29.99 5.35
N ARG A 164 -11.09 30.92 5.23
CA ARG A 164 -11.00 31.88 4.10
C ARG A 164 -10.78 31.15 2.76
N MET A 165 -9.94 30.14 2.72
CA MET A 165 -9.69 29.38 1.49
C MET A 165 -10.89 28.50 1.13
N ALA A 166 -11.51 27.84 2.11
CA ALA A 166 -12.71 27.05 1.90
C ALA A 166 -13.89 27.89 1.40
N GLU A 167 -14.12 29.07 1.97
CA GLU A 167 -15.12 30.03 1.50
C GLU A 167 -14.87 30.45 0.05
N HIS A 168 -13.61 30.77 -0.29
CA HIS A 168 -13.25 31.18 -1.65
C HIS A 168 -13.50 30.04 -2.66
N ILE A 169 -13.11 28.82 -2.34
CA ILE A 169 -13.33 27.63 -3.19
C ILE A 169 -14.83 27.38 -3.38
N ARG A 170 -15.64 27.48 -2.31
CA ARG A 170 -17.10 27.36 -2.40
C ARG A 170 -17.74 28.47 -3.23
N GLY A 171 -17.21 29.69 -3.10
CA GLY A 171 -17.63 30.84 -3.92
C GLY A 171 -17.43 30.62 -5.42
N LYS A 172 -16.57 29.65 -5.81
CA LYS A 172 -16.41 29.20 -7.21
C LYS A 172 -17.30 28.01 -7.56
N GLY A 173 -18.26 27.64 -6.72
CA GLY A 173 -19.21 26.56 -6.96
C GLY A 173 -18.65 25.14 -6.70
N LYS A 174 -17.57 25.01 -5.92
CA LYS A 174 -16.96 23.71 -5.59
C LYS A 174 -17.29 23.28 -4.16
N GLU A 175 -17.42 21.97 -3.95
CA GLU A 175 -17.38 21.39 -2.62
C GLU A 175 -15.93 21.17 -2.21
N VAL A 176 -15.62 21.60 -0.99
CA VAL A 176 -14.26 21.51 -0.43
C VAL A 176 -14.02 20.13 0.14
N VAL A 177 -12.94 19.50 -0.27
CA VAL A 177 -12.43 18.26 0.33
C VAL A 177 -11.16 18.59 1.12
N VAL A 178 -11.03 17.99 2.30
CA VAL A 178 -9.88 18.16 3.18
C VAL A 178 -9.42 16.81 3.72
N TRP A 179 -8.14 16.67 3.99
CA TRP A 179 -7.61 15.50 4.69
C TRP A 179 -8.11 15.43 6.13
N SER A 180 -8.38 14.23 6.62
CA SER A 180 -8.74 13.96 8.01
C SER A 180 -7.98 12.71 8.52
N PRO A 181 -7.18 12.80 9.61
CA PRO A 181 -6.94 13.99 10.42
C PRO A 181 -6.24 15.11 9.65
N GLY A 182 -6.48 16.37 10.05
CA GLY A 182 -5.92 17.55 9.38
C GLY A 182 -6.24 18.82 10.13
N GLY A 183 -6.13 19.97 9.44
CA GLY A 183 -6.49 21.27 9.96
C GLY A 183 -7.98 21.41 10.31
N PRO A 184 -8.37 22.54 10.91
CA PRO A 184 -9.76 22.79 11.24
C PRO A 184 -10.63 22.76 9.97
N HIS A 185 -11.80 22.19 10.07
CA HIS A 185 -12.78 22.10 9.00
C HIS A 185 -14.17 22.43 9.53
N ASP A 186 -15.05 22.84 8.66
CA ASP A 186 -16.44 23.09 8.99
C ASP A 186 -17.36 21.93 8.56
N LYS A 187 -18.65 22.04 8.95
CA LYS A 187 -19.66 21.00 8.68
C LYS A 187 -19.97 20.80 7.19
N ASP A 188 -19.61 21.74 6.33
CA ASP A 188 -19.88 21.71 4.89
C ASP A 188 -18.69 21.14 4.10
N SER A 189 -17.58 20.81 4.77
CA SER A 189 -16.42 20.15 4.18
C SER A 189 -16.66 18.65 4.02
N VAL A 190 -16.07 18.08 3.00
CA VAL A 190 -16.00 16.62 2.80
C VAL A 190 -14.67 16.12 3.35
N LEU A 191 -14.71 15.18 4.27
CA LEU A 191 -13.51 14.62 4.89
C LEU A 191 -12.96 13.49 4.04
N MET A 192 -11.71 13.60 3.57
CA MET A 192 -10.97 12.46 3.02
C MET A 192 -10.14 11.84 4.14
N CYS A 193 -10.61 10.67 4.61
CA CYS A 193 -10.10 10.07 5.84
C CYS A 193 -8.88 9.20 5.56
N TRP A 194 -7.71 9.59 6.08
CA TRP A 194 -6.46 8.85 5.94
C TRP A 194 -5.90 8.31 7.26
N GLY A 195 -6.39 8.79 8.39
CA GLY A 195 -5.94 8.37 9.71
C GLY A 195 -7.04 8.37 10.76
N GLU A 196 -6.67 8.15 12.02
CA GLU A 196 -7.56 8.31 13.16
C GLU A 196 -7.43 9.73 13.71
N ASN A 197 -8.54 10.31 14.12
CA ASN A 197 -8.55 11.62 14.78
C ASN A 197 -8.02 11.53 16.23
N GLU A 198 -7.92 12.67 16.92
CA GLU A 198 -7.43 12.73 18.30
C GLU A 198 -8.24 11.88 19.29
N ALA A 199 -9.52 11.63 19.01
CA ALA A 199 -10.39 10.77 19.80
C ALA A 199 -10.25 9.27 19.45
N GLY A 200 -9.36 8.92 18.51
CA GLY A 200 -9.16 7.55 18.05
C GLY A 200 -10.25 7.05 17.10
N ALA A 201 -11.11 7.95 16.60
CA ALA A 201 -12.10 7.62 15.59
C ALA A 201 -11.51 7.83 14.19
N ARG A 202 -11.67 6.83 13.33
CA ARG A 202 -11.20 6.92 11.94
C ARG A 202 -11.97 7.94 11.11
N MET A 203 -13.23 8.14 11.40
CA MET A 203 -14.12 9.00 10.59
C MET A 203 -15.19 9.63 11.45
N ASP A 204 -15.50 10.90 11.20
CA ASP A 204 -16.71 11.51 11.72
C ASP A 204 -17.91 11.04 10.85
N LYS A 205 -18.77 10.21 11.44
CA LYS A 205 -19.93 9.64 10.74
C LYS A 205 -21.03 10.67 10.45
N ASN A 206 -20.97 11.85 11.07
CA ASN A 206 -21.92 12.93 10.82
C ASN A 206 -21.56 13.79 9.61
N MET A 207 -20.31 13.69 9.15
CA MET A 207 -19.79 14.43 8.02
C MET A 207 -19.89 13.63 6.71
N LYS A 208 -19.94 14.33 5.58
CA LYS A 208 -19.63 13.71 4.28
C LYS A 208 -18.19 13.25 4.32
N ARG A 209 -17.96 12.00 3.87
CA ARG A 209 -16.63 11.39 3.97
C ARG A 209 -16.29 10.51 2.78
N ILE A 210 -15.01 10.48 2.49
CA ILE A 210 -14.36 9.61 1.51
C ILE A 210 -13.31 8.81 2.28
N ASP A 211 -13.33 7.49 2.18
CA ASP A 211 -12.34 6.64 2.84
C ASP A 211 -11.09 6.46 1.97
N SER A 212 -9.93 6.82 2.47
CA SER A 212 -8.65 6.43 1.89
C SER A 212 -7.82 5.57 2.82
N ASN A 213 -8.11 5.60 4.12
CA ASN A 213 -7.33 4.97 5.18
C ASN A 213 -7.04 3.49 4.94
N GLY A 214 -8.02 2.73 4.51
CA GLY A 214 -7.86 1.30 4.30
C GLY A 214 -7.33 0.89 2.94
N PHE A 215 -7.04 1.85 2.09
CA PHE A 215 -6.74 1.63 0.69
C PHE A 215 -5.37 2.14 0.26
N TYR A 216 -4.52 2.52 1.20
CA TYR A 216 -3.11 2.80 0.94
C TYR A 216 -2.40 1.52 0.52
N ILE A 217 -1.78 1.51 -0.64
CA ILE A 217 -1.09 0.35 -1.21
C ILE A 217 0.43 0.49 -1.26
N ASP A 218 0.93 1.65 -0.95
CA ASP A 218 2.35 1.99 -0.91
C ASP A 218 3.13 1.26 0.20
N TRP A 219 2.41 0.60 1.09
CA TRP A 219 2.97 -0.24 2.17
C TRP A 219 2.65 -1.73 2.01
N ALA A 220 1.88 -2.07 0.99
CA ALA A 220 1.34 -3.40 0.87
C ALA A 220 2.27 -4.31 0.06
N ASP A 221 2.48 -5.53 0.55
CA ASP A 221 2.97 -6.62 -0.27
C ASP A 221 1.94 -7.00 -1.34
N SER A 222 2.41 -7.48 -2.49
CA SER A 222 1.54 -7.83 -3.60
C SER A 222 0.51 -8.91 -3.27
N GLN A 223 0.84 -9.80 -2.36
CA GLN A 223 -0.07 -10.86 -1.95
C GLN A 223 -0.99 -10.41 -0.81
N SER A 224 -0.44 -9.81 0.25
CA SER A 224 -1.25 -9.34 1.37
C SER A 224 -2.13 -8.15 1.01
N GLY A 225 -1.65 -7.22 0.19
CA GLY A 225 -2.41 -6.04 -0.22
C GLY A 225 -3.75 -6.40 -0.87
N VAL A 226 -3.78 -7.44 -1.69
CA VAL A 226 -5.02 -7.88 -2.33
C VAL A 226 -6.06 -8.34 -1.30
N TYR A 227 -5.73 -9.22 -0.36
CA TYR A 227 -6.74 -9.65 0.61
C TYR A 227 -7.06 -8.55 1.64
N GLN A 228 -6.10 -7.70 1.99
CA GLN A 228 -6.34 -6.56 2.86
C GLN A 228 -7.34 -5.57 2.25
N VAL A 229 -7.18 -5.25 0.97
CA VAL A 229 -8.14 -4.42 0.23
C VAL A 229 -9.48 -5.14 0.05
N PHE A 230 -9.47 -6.46 -0.24
CA PHE A 230 -10.68 -7.24 -0.46
C PHE A 230 -11.60 -7.27 0.75
N PHE A 231 -11.06 -7.41 1.95
CA PHE A 231 -11.83 -7.44 3.20
C PHE A 231 -12.02 -6.06 3.82
N GLN A 232 -11.64 -4.99 3.13
CA GLN A 232 -11.88 -3.63 3.57
C GLN A 232 -13.37 -3.27 3.42
N GLN A 233 -13.90 -2.59 4.43
CA GLN A 233 -15.24 -2.01 4.39
C GLN A 233 -15.11 -0.50 4.20
N PRO A 234 -15.39 0.04 2.98
CA PRO A 234 -15.25 1.47 2.73
C PRO A 234 -16.12 2.29 3.67
N CYS A 235 -15.62 3.39 4.19
CA CYS A 235 -16.30 4.25 5.17
C CYS A 235 -16.81 3.53 6.42
N GLU A 236 -16.34 2.31 6.72
CA GLU A 236 -16.82 1.44 7.80
C GLU A 236 -18.32 1.10 7.72
N VAL A 237 -18.88 1.10 6.52
CA VAL A 237 -20.27 0.73 6.26
C VAL A 237 -20.36 -0.31 5.14
N PRO A 238 -21.37 -1.20 5.16
CA PRO A 238 -21.53 -2.20 4.10
C PRO A 238 -21.85 -1.59 2.74
N GLN A 239 -22.53 -0.46 2.73
CA GLN A 239 -22.98 0.28 1.55
C GLN A 239 -22.94 1.78 1.85
N GLY A 240 -22.64 2.59 0.85
CA GLY A 240 -22.62 4.04 0.96
C GLY A 240 -24.00 4.68 1.04
N ASP A 241 -24.02 5.92 1.47
CA ASP A 241 -25.17 6.79 1.61
C ASP A 241 -24.79 8.25 1.21
N ASP A 242 -25.62 9.23 1.57
CA ASP A 242 -25.38 10.65 1.33
C ASP A 242 -24.18 11.25 2.10
N LYS A 243 -23.70 10.55 3.14
CA LYS A 243 -22.53 10.92 3.94
C LYS A 243 -21.31 10.02 3.63
N ALA A 244 -21.51 8.72 3.55
CA ALA A 244 -20.49 7.76 3.17
C ALA A 244 -20.38 7.67 1.65
N LEU A 245 -19.69 8.63 1.04
CA LEU A 245 -19.67 8.79 -0.42
C LEU A 245 -18.95 7.65 -1.13
N GLY A 246 -17.93 7.08 -0.50
CA GLY A 246 -17.12 6.01 -1.06
C GLY A 246 -15.68 6.08 -0.67
N ALA A 247 -14.79 5.66 -1.57
CA ALA A 247 -13.38 5.59 -1.26
C ALA A 247 -12.50 6.04 -2.43
N ILE A 248 -11.28 6.46 -2.08
CA ILE A 248 -10.17 6.72 -3.01
C ILE A 248 -8.98 5.89 -2.55
N MET A 249 -8.41 5.11 -3.47
CA MET A 249 -7.16 4.39 -3.26
C MET A 249 -5.99 5.30 -3.61
N PRO A 250 -5.21 5.76 -2.63
CA PRO A 250 -4.08 6.64 -2.89
C PRO A 250 -2.85 5.85 -3.33
N VAL A 251 -2.04 6.48 -4.19
CA VAL A 251 -0.73 5.99 -4.64
C VAL A 251 0.28 7.10 -4.40
N TRP A 252 0.93 7.06 -3.24
CA TRP A 252 1.95 8.03 -2.88
C TRP A 252 3.30 7.69 -3.52
N CYS A 253 4.02 8.72 -3.92
CA CYS A 253 5.33 8.60 -4.59
C CYS A 253 6.45 9.16 -3.72
N ASP A 254 6.57 8.68 -2.48
CA ASP A 254 7.58 9.16 -1.54
C ASP A 254 9.00 8.85 -1.96
N GLY A 255 9.24 7.72 -2.59
CA GLY A 255 10.55 7.33 -3.08
C GLY A 255 10.89 7.93 -4.45
N ASN A 256 12.16 7.91 -4.82
CA ASN A 256 12.63 8.32 -6.13
C ASN A 256 12.60 7.16 -7.12
N LEU A 257 11.94 7.37 -8.24
CA LEU A 257 11.72 6.35 -9.27
C LEU A 257 12.67 6.56 -10.46
N SER A 258 13.14 5.47 -11.05
CA SER A 258 13.96 5.52 -12.26
C SER A 258 13.15 5.86 -13.53
N SER A 259 11.84 5.65 -13.49
CA SER A 259 10.91 5.99 -14.58
C SER A 259 9.47 6.10 -14.06
N GLU A 260 8.62 6.81 -14.78
CA GLU A 260 7.19 6.94 -14.42
C GLU A 260 6.43 5.60 -14.41
N ARG A 261 6.83 4.63 -15.23
CA ARG A 261 6.22 3.28 -15.21
C ARG A 261 6.47 2.54 -13.91
N ARG A 262 7.56 2.88 -13.20
CA ARG A 262 7.87 2.30 -11.90
C ARG A 262 6.81 2.60 -10.83
N VAL A 263 6.03 3.67 -10.97
CA VAL A 263 4.86 3.91 -10.11
C VAL A 263 3.91 2.70 -10.09
N LEU A 264 3.71 2.06 -11.25
CA LEU A 264 2.83 0.90 -11.40
C LEU A 264 3.50 -0.42 -11.01
N GLU A 265 4.82 -0.42 -10.86
CA GLU A 265 5.63 -1.60 -10.55
C GLU A 265 6.01 -1.67 -9.07
N GLN A 266 6.30 -0.52 -8.46
CA GLN A 266 6.76 -0.46 -7.06
C GLN A 266 5.69 -0.88 -6.05
N TYR A 267 4.42 -0.72 -6.42
CA TYR A 267 3.26 -1.09 -5.61
C TYR A 267 2.47 -2.19 -6.31
N PRO A 268 1.68 -2.97 -5.59
CA PRO A 268 0.76 -3.93 -6.21
C PRO A 268 -0.42 -3.20 -6.86
N PHE A 269 -0.14 -2.22 -7.73
CA PHE A 269 -1.11 -1.26 -8.23
C PHE A 269 -2.32 -1.94 -8.89
N TYR A 270 -2.11 -2.66 -9.98
CA TYR A 270 -3.24 -3.23 -10.70
C TYR A 270 -4.00 -4.31 -9.94
N PRO A 271 -3.34 -5.30 -9.28
CA PRO A 271 -4.10 -6.26 -8.49
C PRO A 271 -4.92 -5.59 -7.37
N CYS A 272 -4.37 -4.60 -6.68
CA CYS A 272 -5.10 -3.86 -5.65
C CYS A 272 -6.18 -2.94 -6.25
N ALA A 273 -5.94 -2.29 -7.38
CA ALA A 273 -6.93 -1.42 -8.02
C ALA A 273 -8.18 -2.19 -8.49
N LEU A 274 -7.99 -3.41 -9.04
CA LEU A 274 -9.12 -4.26 -9.41
C LEU A 274 -9.87 -4.77 -8.16
N THR A 275 -9.13 -5.11 -7.12
CA THR A 275 -9.72 -5.53 -5.84
C THR A 275 -10.49 -4.38 -5.18
N PHE A 276 -9.92 -3.19 -5.21
CA PHE A 276 -10.58 -1.97 -4.76
C PHE A 276 -11.87 -1.71 -5.55
N ALA A 277 -11.80 -1.79 -6.87
CA ALA A 277 -12.98 -1.62 -7.74
C ALA A 277 -14.10 -2.62 -7.39
N GLU A 278 -13.77 -3.89 -7.16
CA GLU A 278 -14.72 -4.90 -6.67
C GLU A 278 -15.37 -4.45 -5.36
N ARG A 279 -14.55 -3.96 -4.41
CA ARG A 279 -15.02 -3.60 -3.08
C ARG A 279 -15.94 -2.39 -3.07
N VAL A 280 -15.57 -1.33 -3.78
CA VAL A 280 -16.40 -0.11 -3.85
C VAL A 280 -17.63 -0.28 -4.74
N TRP A 281 -17.63 -1.27 -5.63
CA TRP A 281 -18.80 -1.62 -6.43
C TRP A 281 -19.79 -2.49 -5.65
N ARG A 282 -19.32 -3.55 -5.00
CA ARG A 282 -20.19 -4.53 -4.32
C ARG A 282 -20.48 -4.20 -2.85
N GLY A 283 -19.65 -3.37 -2.22
CA GLY A 283 -19.69 -3.20 -0.78
C GLY A 283 -19.07 -4.40 -0.04
N SER A 284 -19.13 -4.41 1.27
CA SER A 284 -18.65 -5.53 2.10
C SER A 284 -19.41 -5.59 3.41
N ALA A 285 -19.96 -6.74 3.74
CA ALA A 285 -20.50 -7.02 5.07
C ALA A 285 -19.42 -7.39 6.09
N THR A 286 -18.24 -7.81 5.64
CA THR A 286 -17.15 -8.31 6.48
C THR A 286 -16.33 -7.15 7.05
N LYS A 287 -16.07 -7.20 8.36
CA LYS A 287 -15.21 -6.24 9.04
C LYS A 287 -13.75 -6.58 8.82
N ARG A 288 -12.97 -5.60 8.42
CA ARG A 288 -11.55 -5.69 8.08
C ARG A 288 -10.66 -6.37 9.11
N ARG A 289 -10.90 -6.14 10.40
CA ARG A 289 -10.00 -6.60 11.48
C ARG A 289 -9.74 -8.09 11.49
N ASP A 290 -10.68 -8.86 10.98
CA ASP A 290 -10.61 -10.32 11.03
C ASP A 290 -9.54 -10.89 10.08
N TYR A 291 -9.19 -10.16 9.00
CA TYR A 291 -8.37 -10.69 7.90
C TYR A 291 -7.16 -9.81 7.53
N MET A 292 -6.60 -9.10 8.48
CA MET A 292 -5.42 -8.26 8.21
C MET A 292 -4.10 -9.04 8.25
N ALA A 293 -4.06 -10.12 9.02
CA ALA A 293 -2.85 -10.91 9.24
C ALA A 293 -2.75 -12.13 8.31
N GLN A 294 -3.89 -12.66 7.90
CA GLN A 294 -4.00 -13.88 7.09
C GLN A 294 -5.35 -13.94 6.37
N LEU A 295 -5.49 -14.89 5.46
CA LEU A 295 -6.79 -15.20 4.84
C LEU A 295 -7.74 -15.92 5.81
N PRO A 296 -9.06 -15.88 5.55
CA PRO A 296 -10.03 -16.69 6.27
C PRO A 296 -9.71 -18.18 6.21
N PRO A 297 -10.07 -18.96 7.23
CA PRO A 297 -9.89 -20.41 7.22
C PRO A 297 -10.62 -21.07 6.04
N ARG A 298 -9.95 -22.06 5.46
CA ARG A 298 -10.49 -22.84 4.33
C ARG A 298 -11.89 -23.39 4.63
N GLY A 299 -12.79 -23.25 3.68
CA GLY A 299 -14.18 -23.72 3.77
C GLY A 299 -15.17 -22.70 4.37
N THR A 300 -14.70 -21.62 5.00
CA THR A 300 -15.57 -20.53 5.45
C THR A 300 -16.12 -19.72 4.28
N ASP A 301 -17.20 -18.99 4.50
CA ASP A 301 -17.80 -18.19 3.43
C ASP A 301 -16.88 -17.07 2.96
N GLY A 302 -16.14 -16.42 3.85
CA GLY A 302 -15.13 -15.44 3.49
C GLY A 302 -14.01 -16.02 2.62
N TRP A 303 -13.57 -17.27 2.92
CA TRP A 303 -12.59 -17.95 2.08
C TRP A 303 -13.17 -18.29 0.69
N LYS A 304 -14.43 -18.78 0.62
CA LYS A 304 -15.08 -19.10 -0.67
C LYS A 304 -15.23 -17.85 -1.53
N GLU A 305 -15.69 -16.75 -0.94
CA GLU A 305 -15.85 -15.46 -1.60
C GLU A 305 -14.51 -14.94 -2.15
N PHE A 306 -13.46 -14.98 -1.31
CA PHE A 306 -12.14 -14.55 -1.73
C PHE A 306 -11.56 -15.45 -2.83
N ARG A 307 -11.70 -16.76 -2.70
CA ARG A 307 -11.21 -17.73 -3.69
C ARG A 307 -11.89 -17.57 -5.06
N GLU A 308 -13.19 -17.32 -5.08
CA GLU A 308 -13.92 -17.00 -6.31
C GLU A 308 -13.40 -15.69 -6.93
N PHE A 309 -13.22 -14.66 -6.10
CA PHE A 309 -12.64 -13.40 -6.54
C PHE A 309 -11.25 -13.57 -7.13
N GLU A 310 -10.36 -14.34 -6.48
CA GLU A 310 -9.02 -14.62 -7.00
C GLU A 310 -9.04 -15.27 -8.39
N GLN A 311 -9.99 -16.16 -8.65
CA GLN A 311 -10.14 -16.77 -9.97
C GLN A 311 -10.45 -15.73 -11.04
N ARG A 312 -11.37 -14.81 -10.74
CA ARG A 312 -11.69 -13.69 -11.63
C ARG A 312 -10.50 -12.75 -11.79
N LEU A 313 -9.81 -12.42 -10.70
CA LEU A 313 -8.64 -11.55 -10.72
C LEU A 313 -7.51 -12.14 -11.59
N ALA A 314 -7.23 -13.43 -11.44
CA ALA A 314 -6.25 -14.14 -12.28
C ALA A 314 -6.68 -14.19 -13.75
N PHE A 315 -7.96 -14.42 -14.03
CA PHE A 315 -8.49 -14.35 -15.39
C PHE A 315 -8.27 -12.96 -16.01
N HIS A 316 -8.56 -11.88 -15.28
CA HIS A 316 -8.32 -10.52 -15.77
C HIS A 316 -6.84 -10.24 -15.99
N ARG A 317 -5.95 -10.67 -15.06
CA ARG A 317 -4.50 -10.60 -15.23
C ARG A 317 -4.06 -11.20 -16.57
N ASP A 318 -4.51 -12.43 -16.84
CA ASP A 318 -4.04 -13.21 -17.99
C ASP A 318 -4.61 -12.73 -19.34
N HIS A 319 -5.76 -12.08 -19.35
CA HIS A 319 -6.45 -11.66 -20.58
C HIS A 319 -6.38 -10.17 -20.88
N PHE A 320 -6.33 -9.30 -19.86
CA PHE A 320 -6.47 -7.84 -20.05
C PHE A 320 -5.29 -7.03 -19.54
N PHE A 321 -4.38 -7.65 -18.79
CA PHE A 321 -3.20 -6.98 -18.21
C PHE A 321 -1.88 -7.55 -18.73
N GLN A 322 -1.88 -8.17 -19.88
CA GLN A 322 -0.65 -8.60 -20.56
C GLN A 322 0.23 -7.36 -20.86
N GLY A 323 1.53 -7.47 -20.57
CA GLY A 323 2.50 -6.40 -20.81
C GLY A 323 2.45 -5.23 -19.81
N VAL A 324 1.70 -5.36 -18.71
CA VAL A 324 1.74 -4.41 -17.60
C VAL A 324 2.03 -5.14 -16.29
N PRO A 325 2.62 -4.45 -15.29
CA PRO A 325 2.95 -5.07 -14.00
C PRO A 325 1.68 -5.57 -13.29
N PHE A 326 1.67 -6.86 -12.96
CA PHE A 326 0.56 -7.49 -12.24
C PHE A 326 1.10 -8.64 -11.38
N ALA A 327 1.75 -8.31 -10.28
CA ALA A 327 2.42 -9.30 -9.46
C ALA A 327 1.50 -9.86 -8.38
N TYR A 328 0.55 -10.65 -8.82
CA TYR A 328 -0.33 -11.40 -7.94
C TYR A 328 -0.55 -12.80 -8.48
N VAL A 329 -0.51 -13.80 -7.59
CA VAL A 329 -0.90 -15.18 -7.87
C VAL A 329 -1.90 -15.65 -6.81
N LYS A 330 -2.75 -16.62 -7.17
CA LYS A 330 -3.77 -17.14 -6.26
C LYS A 330 -3.12 -17.78 -5.04
N GLN A 331 -3.64 -17.48 -3.87
CA GLN A 331 -3.06 -17.89 -2.58
C GLN A 331 -4.08 -18.47 -1.59
N ALA A 332 -5.37 -18.52 -1.92
CA ALA A 332 -6.40 -18.99 -1.01
C ALA A 332 -6.18 -20.42 -0.50
N ASP A 333 -5.49 -21.24 -1.28
CA ASP A 333 -5.19 -22.63 -0.92
C ASP A 333 -3.86 -22.80 -0.17
N VAL A 334 -3.05 -21.75 -0.03
CA VAL A 334 -1.77 -21.79 0.70
C VAL A 334 -2.05 -21.80 2.20
N ALA A 335 -1.40 -22.70 2.93
CA ALA A 335 -1.58 -22.85 4.37
C ALA A 335 -0.28 -23.22 5.07
N TRP A 336 -0.14 -22.77 6.32
CA TRP A 336 1.06 -22.94 7.14
C TRP A 336 0.70 -23.36 8.56
N SER A 337 1.51 -24.23 9.16
CA SER A 337 1.61 -24.35 10.62
C SER A 337 2.68 -23.40 11.14
N LEU A 338 2.39 -22.75 12.26
CA LEU A 338 3.34 -21.85 12.93
C LEU A 338 3.75 -22.43 14.27
N VAL A 339 5.03 -22.26 14.63
CA VAL A 339 5.55 -22.52 15.97
C VAL A 339 6.45 -21.38 16.45
N GLY A 340 6.35 -21.01 17.70
CA GLY A 340 7.11 -19.93 18.32
C GLY A 340 6.23 -19.06 19.22
N PRO A 341 6.70 -17.88 19.64
CA PRO A 341 8.01 -17.34 19.36
C PRO A 341 9.10 -17.97 20.22
N PHE A 342 10.23 -18.32 19.62
CA PHE A 342 11.48 -18.66 20.30
C PHE A 342 12.19 -17.37 20.66
N ASP A 343 12.80 -17.32 21.86
CA ASP A 343 13.56 -16.17 22.32
C ASP A 343 15.01 -16.23 21.80
N HIS A 344 15.36 -15.37 20.87
CA HIS A 344 16.72 -15.30 20.32
C HIS A 344 17.63 -14.30 21.07
N ARG A 345 17.13 -13.62 22.12
CA ARG A 345 17.91 -12.75 23.02
C ARG A 345 18.78 -11.71 22.28
N GLY A 346 18.19 -11.04 21.29
CA GLY A 346 18.87 -10.04 20.46
C GLY A 346 19.82 -10.61 19.41
N LYS A 347 19.92 -11.93 19.25
CA LYS A 347 20.77 -12.60 18.25
C LYS A 347 19.91 -13.11 17.11
N ASN A 348 19.71 -12.30 16.11
CA ASN A 348 18.80 -12.56 14.97
C ASN A 348 19.15 -13.81 14.14
N ASP A 349 20.40 -14.27 14.20
CA ASP A 349 20.92 -15.45 13.51
C ASP A 349 20.81 -16.75 14.31
N THR A 350 20.21 -16.69 15.53
CA THR A 350 20.05 -17.88 16.37
C THR A 350 19.26 -18.97 15.66
N SER A 351 19.88 -20.15 15.55
CA SER A 351 19.26 -21.37 15.02
C SER A 351 18.57 -22.14 16.15
N PHE A 352 17.34 -22.59 15.90
CA PHE A 352 16.56 -23.41 16.84
C PHE A 352 16.30 -24.80 16.28
N GLU A 353 15.76 -25.67 17.13
CA GLU A 353 15.56 -27.08 16.82
C GLU A 353 14.71 -27.36 15.58
N PRO A 354 13.66 -26.57 15.21
CA PRO A 354 12.90 -26.79 13.99
C PRO A 354 13.74 -26.87 12.70
N GLU A 355 14.88 -26.22 12.65
CA GLU A 355 15.80 -26.28 11.50
C GLU A 355 16.44 -27.66 11.33
N ARG A 356 16.65 -28.39 12.42
CA ARG A 356 17.30 -29.70 12.44
C ARG A 356 16.30 -30.83 12.31
N ARG A 357 15.18 -30.76 13.04
CA ARG A 357 14.12 -31.77 12.99
C ARG A 357 12.74 -31.17 13.20
N ILE A 358 11.77 -31.72 12.53
CA ILE A 358 10.36 -31.42 12.82
C ILE A 358 9.89 -32.35 13.92
N ALA A 359 9.47 -31.78 15.03
CA ALA A 359 8.93 -32.47 16.20
C ALA A 359 7.57 -31.88 16.59
N PRO A 360 6.73 -32.59 17.34
CA PRO A 360 5.43 -32.07 17.78
C PRO A 360 5.56 -30.80 18.65
N SER A 361 6.63 -30.71 19.43
CA SER A 361 6.93 -29.57 20.31
C SER A 361 8.44 -29.41 20.51
N TYR A 362 8.82 -28.26 21.01
CA TYR A 362 10.19 -27.85 21.22
C TYR A 362 10.35 -27.17 22.59
N ARG A 363 11.53 -27.32 23.21
CA ARG A 363 11.87 -26.61 24.43
C ARG A 363 12.56 -25.29 24.09
N ASP A 364 12.15 -24.23 24.77
CA ASP A 364 12.76 -22.89 24.71
C ASP A 364 12.90 -22.33 26.12
N GLY A 365 14.04 -22.56 26.76
CA GLY A 365 14.20 -22.37 28.20
C GLY A 365 13.26 -23.28 28.99
N ASP A 366 12.45 -22.67 29.83
CA ASP A 366 11.42 -23.38 30.64
C ASP A 366 10.09 -23.57 29.90
N ARG A 367 9.97 -23.04 28.68
CA ARG A 367 8.73 -23.12 27.90
C ARG A 367 8.74 -24.32 26.95
N ILE A 368 7.55 -24.85 26.71
CA ILE A 368 7.29 -25.85 25.67
C ILE A 368 6.49 -25.15 24.58
N LEU A 369 7.06 -25.07 23.39
CA LEU A 369 6.43 -24.50 22.20
C LEU A 369 5.95 -25.62 21.28
N ALA A 370 4.67 -25.62 20.94
CA ALA A 370 4.08 -26.56 20.01
C ALA A 370 3.55 -25.86 18.75
N TRP A 371 3.44 -26.59 17.66
CA TRP A 371 2.79 -26.11 16.46
C TRP A 371 1.36 -25.66 16.77
N LYS A 372 0.96 -24.54 16.20
CA LYS A 372 -0.43 -24.05 16.36
C LYS A 372 -1.40 -25.10 15.84
N LYS A 373 -2.48 -25.34 16.59
CA LYS A 373 -3.53 -26.30 16.21
C LYS A 373 -4.27 -25.85 14.95
N THR A 374 -4.45 -24.55 14.78
CA THR A 374 -5.14 -23.98 13.62
C THR A 374 -4.10 -23.47 12.62
N PRO A 375 -4.14 -23.96 11.37
CA PRO A 375 -3.30 -23.41 10.31
C PRO A 375 -3.57 -21.92 10.06
N VAL A 376 -2.58 -21.23 9.53
CA VAL A 376 -2.74 -19.88 8.97
C VAL A 376 -2.78 -19.97 7.45
N TYR A 377 -3.52 -19.07 6.81
CA TYR A 377 -3.82 -19.15 5.39
C TYR A 377 -3.31 -17.94 4.62
N GLY A 378 -2.88 -18.17 3.39
CA GLY A 378 -2.32 -17.19 2.48
C GLY A 378 -0.83 -17.39 2.22
N ALA A 379 -0.34 -16.91 1.09
CA ALA A 379 1.08 -16.89 0.78
C ALA A 379 1.83 -15.85 1.61
N ALA A 380 1.15 -14.74 1.90
CA ALA A 380 1.64 -13.63 2.71
C ALA A 380 0.97 -13.67 4.09
N VAL A 381 1.78 -13.71 5.15
CA VAL A 381 1.33 -13.87 6.54
C VAL A 381 2.00 -12.82 7.41
N HIS A 382 1.18 -12.02 8.08
CA HIS A 382 1.65 -11.11 9.13
C HIS A 382 1.60 -11.83 10.48
N VAL A 383 2.73 -12.36 10.93
CA VAL A 383 2.85 -13.04 12.24
C VAL A 383 2.46 -12.08 13.36
N ARG A 384 2.91 -10.85 13.26
CA ARG A 384 2.49 -9.72 14.08
C ARG A 384 2.52 -8.47 13.23
N HIS A 385 1.44 -7.75 13.22
CA HIS A 385 1.39 -6.42 12.64
C HIS A 385 1.53 -5.40 13.77
N LEU A 386 2.67 -4.75 13.83
CA LEU A 386 2.94 -3.72 14.84
C LEU A 386 2.58 -2.32 14.36
N PHE A 387 2.20 -2.23 13.10
CA PHE A 387 1.93 -1.00 12.43
C PHE A 387 0.43 -0.78 12.27
N ALA A 388 -0.12 0.12 13.06
CA ALA A 388 -1.31 0.83 12.64
C ALA A 388 -0.81 1.98 11.78
N MET A 389 -0.91 1.86 10.46
CA MET A 389 -0.36 2.78 9.48
C MET A 389 -0.72 4.25 9.74
N PHE A 390 -1.73 4.51 10.52
CA PHE A 390 -2.40 5.80 10.63
C PHE A 390 -2.53 6.32 12.04
N ASN A 391 -1.83 5.75 12.99
CA ASN A 391 -1.60 6.36 14.29
C ASN A 391 -0.26 7.10 14.34
N MET A 392 0.15 7.73 13.24
CA MET A 392 1.44 8.40 13.16
C MET A 392 1.64 9.54 14.17
N HIS A 393 0.59 10.00 14.81
CA HIS A 393 0.72 11.20 15.62
C HIS A 393 0.68 11.06 17.13
N ARG A 394 0.20 9.95 17.71
CA ARG A 394 0.21 9.81 19.20
C ARG A 394 0.11 8.36 19.67
N ASN A 395 1.16 7.80 20.22
CA ASN A 395 1.20 6.60 21.12
C ASN A 395 0.59 5.26 20.64
N GLN A 396 0.93 4.72 19.88
CA GLN A 396 0.90 4.48 18.48
C GLN A 396 1.14 3.05 18.15
N TYR A 397 1.54 2.26 19.04
CA TYR A 397 1.71 0.83 18.92
C TYR A 397 0.58 0.09 19.64
N ARG A 398 -0.65 0.43 19.28
CA ARG A 398 -1.81 -0.36 19.70
C ARG A 398 -1.81 -1.66 18.91
N THR A 399 -0.99 -2.60 19.38
CA THR A 399 -0.99 -4.00 18.93
C THR A 399 -2.34 -4.69 19.11
N ASP A 400 -3.27 -4.05 19.78
CA ASP A 400 -4.64 -4.50 20.08
C ASP A 400 -5.58 -4.34 18.88
N HIS A 401 -5.27 -3.49 17.91
CA HIS A 401 -6.11 -3.31 16.72
C HIS A 401 -5.91 -4.40 15.66
N TRP A 402 -4.84 -5.21 15.77
CA TRP A 402 -4.49 -6.20 14.77
C TRP A 402 -4.36 -7.59 15.38
N PRO A 403 -4.91 -8.62 14.72
CA PRO A 403 -4.71 -9.98 15.17
C PRO A 403 -3.23 -10.30 15.23
N SER A 404 -2.74 -10.70 16.38
CA SER A 404 -1.41 -11.28 16.50
C SER A 404 -1.52 -12.80 16.40
N LEU A 405 -0.78 -13.39 15.49
CA LEU A 405 -0.73 -14.85 15.34
C LEU A 405 0.19 -15.50 16.38
N MET A 406 0.96 -14.71 17.12
CA MET A 406 1.83 -15.17 18.20
C MET A 406 1.50 -14.50 19.52
N SER A 407 1.82 -15.19 20.65
CA SER A 407 1.61 -14.64 21.97
C SER A 407 2.31 -13.30 22.16
N ARG A 408 1.63 -12.38 22.86
CA ARG A 408 2.18 -11.05 23.20
C ARG A 408 3.22 -11.10 24.32
N GLU A 409 3.28 -12.21 25.05
CA GLU A 409 4.07 -12.34 26.29
C GLU A 409 5.55 -12.54 26.03
N VAL A 410 5.92 -12.94 24.81
CA VAL A 410 7.32 -13.20 24.49
C VAL A 410 7.86 -12.10 23.60
N GLY A 411 8.87 -11.46 24.12
CA GLY A 411 9.77 -10.57 23.44
C GLY A 411 9.05 -9.51 22.62
N LYS A 412 8.87 -8.35 23.16
CA LYS A 412 8.41 -7.22 22.33
C LYS A 412 9.32 -7.04 21.11
N GLU A 413 10.52 -7.66 21.12
CA GLU A 413 11.58 -7.34 20.16
C GLU A 413 12.49 -8.50 19.74
N ASP A 414 12.40 -9.69 20.35
CA ASP A 414 13.40 -10.73 20.15
C ASP A 414 12.80 -12.12 19.88
N GLY A 415 11.89 -12.19 18.92
CA GLY A 415 11.16 -13.41 18.64
C GLY A 415 11.48 -14.05 17.29
N THR A 416 11.64 -15.36 17.26
CA THR A 416 11.73 -16.17 16.03
C THR A 416 10.53 -17.07 15.90
N CYS A 417 9.85 -17.00 14.77
CA CYS A 417 8.76 -17.88 14.39
C CYS A 417 9.21 -18.82 13.25
N TYR A 418 8.78 -20.07 13.32
CA TYR A 418 8.90 -20.97 12.18
C TYR A 418 7.53 -21.22 11.55
N ALA A 419 7.50 -21.20 10.21
CA ALA A 419 6.34 -21.57 9.42
C ALA A 419 6.67 -22.81 8.59
N LEU A 420 5.78 -23.77 8.59
CA LEU A 420 5.95 -25.05 7.91
C LEU A 420 4.77 -25.32 7.00
N THR A 421 5.06 -25.78 5.78
CA THR A 421 4.09 -26.42 4.90
C THR A 421 4.75 -27.53 4.08
N PHE A 422 3.94 -28.47 3.62
CA PHE A 422 4.35 -29.45 2.62
C PHE A 422 3.63 -29.13 1.31
N ILE A 423 4.41 -28.97 0.25
CA ILE A 423 3.90 -28.73 -1.10
C ILE A 423 3.91 -30.07 -1.84
N ARG A 424 2.74 -30.56 -2.20
CA ARG A 424 2.60 -31.73 -3.07
C ARG A 424 2.69 -31.26 -4.52
N SER A 425 3.72 -31.72 -5.23
CA SER A 425 3.88 -31.47 -6.66
C SER A 425 3.51 -32.72 -7.46
N PRO A 426 2.72 -32.59 -8.54
CA PRO A 426 2.33 -33.74 -9.36
C PRO A 426 3.50 -34.37 -10.15
N ARG A 427 4.58 -33.61 -10.33
CA ARG A 427 5.78 -34.02 -11.07
C ARG A 427 7.03 -33.35 -10.50
N GLU A 428 8.18 -33.86 -10.87
CA GLU A 428 9.42 -33.12 -10.69
C GLU A 428 9.44 -31.94 -11.66
N GLN A 429 9.77 -30.74 -11.16
CA GLN A 429 9.79 -29.52 -11.97
C GLN A 429 10.63 -28.41 -11.35
N GLU A 430 11.23 -27.59 -12.22
CA GLU A 430 11.83 -26.33 -11.81
C GLU A 430 10.76 -25.23 -11.85
N VAL A 431 10.71 -24.44 -10.79
CA VAL A 431 9.83 -23.30 -10.63
C VAL A 431 10.58 -22.16 -9.94
N TRP A 432 9.95 -21.02 -9.80
CA TRP A 432 10.50 -19.92 -9.06
C TRP A 432 9.83 -19.84 -7.68
N LEU A 433 10.57 -19.42 -6.67
CA LEU A 433 10.06 -19.12 -5.34
C LEU A 433 9.97 -17.60 -5.18
N MET A 434 8.77 -17.07 -5.09
CA MET A 434 8.53 -15.73 -4.58
C MET A 434 8.62 -15.81 -3.07
N PHE A 435 9.66 -15.21 -2.51
CA PHE A 435 9.92 -15.26 -1.08
C PHE A 435 10.39 -13.91 -0.56
N GLY A 436 9.90 -13.53 0.60
CA GLY A 436 10.32 -12.33 1.30
C GLY A 436 9.98 -12.34 2.77
N LEU A 437 10.68 -11.50 3.52
CA LEU A 437 10.55 -11.31 4.97
C LEU A 437 10.29 -9.83 5.29
N ASN A 438 10.46 -9.44 6.53
CA ASN A 438 10.12 -8.15 7.13
C ASN A 438 10.55 -6.86 6.40
N GLY A 439 11.45 -6.92 5.46
CA GLY A 439 12.01 -5.76 4.76
C GLY A 439 11.08 -5.01 3.82
N MET A 440 9.79 -5.28 3.85
CA MET A 440 8.78 -4.59 3.05
C MET A 440 8.58 -3.11 3.39
N TRP A 441 8.84 -2.78 4.63
CA TRP A 441 8.50 -1.48 5.15
C TRP A 441 9.60 -0.47 4.88
N GLY A 442 9.86 -0.28 3.60
CA GLY A 442 10.70 0.77 3.12
C GLY A 442 10.34 2.12 3.69
N HIS A 443 9.07 2.39 3.86
CA HIS A 443 8.64 3.70 4.25
C HIS A 443 9.05 4.07 5.67
N SER A 444 8.81 3.28 6.66
CA SER A 444 9.11 3.68 8.03
C SER A 444 10.44 3.13 8.56
N GLY A 445 10.73 1.88 8.28
CA GLY A 445 12.05 1.29 8.53
C GLY A 445 13.04 1.63 7.43
N GLY A 446 12.61 1.68 6.19
CA GLY A 446 13.43 1.95 5.04
C GLY A 446 13.84 3.40 4.91
N TYR A 447 12.98 4.33 5.19
CA TYR A 447 13.39 5.72 5.25
C TYR A 447 14.48 5.97 6.27
N ARG A 448 14.38 5.36 7.42
CA ARG A 448 15.30 5.59 8.51
C ARG A 448 16.52 4.71 8.46
N SER A 449 16.46 3.57 7.80
CA SER A 449 17.61 2.67 7.72
C SER A 449 18.11 2.42 6.31
N ALA A 450 17.28 2.59 5.27
CA ALA A 450 17.60 2.31 3.88
C ALA A 450 18.49 1.06 3.73
N ARG A 451 18.22 0.04 4.57
CA ARG A 451 19.05 -1.17 4.65
C ARG A 451 18.56 -2.18 3.61
N ALA A 452 19.35 -2.35 2.58
CA ALA A 452 19.27 -3.56 1.78
C ALA A 452 19.75 -4.75 2.60
N PRO A 453 19.25 -5.96 2.36
CA PRO A 453 19.87 -7.16 2.89
C PRO A 453 21.33 -7.25 2.45
N GLU A 454 22.17 -7.79 3.31
CA GLU A 454 23.54 -8.12 2.92
C GLU A 454 23.53 -9.23 1.87
N GLN A 455 24.55 -9.26 1.01
CA GLN A 455 24.67 -10.32 0.02
C GLN A 455 24.72 -11.69 0.73
N GLY A 456 23.88 -12.62 0.28
CA GLY A 456 23.74 -13.93 0.93
C GLY A 456 22.72 -13.99 2.05
N SER A 457 22.05 -12.89 2.40
CA SER A 457 20.96 -12.82 3.36
C SER A 457 19.64 -12.49 2.69
N TRP A 458 18.52 -13.03 3.22
CA TRP A 458 17.17 -12.75 2.72
C TRP A 458 16.61 -11.43 3.24
N ASP A 459 17.01 -11.07 4.45
CA ASP A 459 16.54 -9.88 5.13
C ASP A 459 17.62 -9.31 6.05
N PHE A 460 17.58 -8.03 6.31
CA PHE A 460 18.48 -7.35 7.24
C PHE A 460 18.21 -7.74 8.71
N SER A 461 17.02 -8.25 9.03
CA SER A 461 16.65 -8.73 10.36
C SER A 461 17.01 -10.20 10.60
N GLY A 462 17.57 -10.88 9.61
CA GLY A 462 17.77 -12.32 9.64
C GLY A 462 16.54 -13.07 9.10
N GLY A 463 16.59 -14.39 9.18
CA GLY A 463 15.57 -15.27 8.65
C GLY A 463 16.02 -16.00 7.39
N ASP A 464 15.38 -17.12 7.12
CA ASP A 464 15.76 -18.03 6.04
C ASP A 464 14.60 -18.91 5.59
N VAL A 465 14.79 -19.57 4.45
CA VAL A 465 13.86 -20.58 3.93
C VAL A 465 14.62 -21.85 3.51
N TRP A 466 14.04 -23.00 3.83
CA TRP A 466 14.57 -24.32 3.45
C TRP A 466 13.54 -25.06 2.62
N LEU A 467 14.01 -25.69 1.56
CA LEU A 467 13.27 -26.67 0.76
C LEU A 467 13.89 -28.04 0.93
N ASN A 468 13.12 -29.01 1.42
CA ASN A 468 13.56 -30.39 1.66
C ASN A 468 14.84 -30.48 2.54
N GLY A 469 14.96 -29.58 3.53
CA GLY A 469 16.09 -29.50 4.44
C GLY A 469 17.33 -28.78 3.89
N ARG A 470 17.29 -28.29 2.67
CA ARG A 470 18.37 -27.50 2.08
C ARG A 470 17.99 -26.02 2.09
N ARG A 471 18.87 -25.16 2.57
CA ARG A 471 18.69 -23.71 2.53
C ARG A 471 18.56 -23.26 1.09
N VAL A 472 17.56 -22.43 0.81
CA VAL A 472 17.41 -21.76 -0.47
C VAL A 472 18.19 -20.45 -0.41
N ASN A 473 19.14 -20.27 -1.31
CA ASN A 473 19.95 -19.08 -1.34
C ASN A 473 19.16 -17.86 -1.79
N PRO A 474 19.35 -16.69 -1.16
CA PRO A 474 18.74 -15.45 -1.62
C PRO A 474 19.28 -15.02 -2.98
N PRO A 475 18.56 -14.14 -3.68
CA PRO A 475 19.07 -13.57 -4.92
C PRO A 475 20.28 -12.67 -4.65
N ARG A 476 21.02 -12.35 -5.72
CA ARG A 476 22.01 -11.27 -5.65
C ARG A 476 21.26 -9.95 -5.61
N TRP A 477 21.46 -9.17 -4.55
CA TRP A 477 20.85 -7.86 -4.42
C TRP A 477 21.54 -6.86 -5.34
N PRO A 478 20.79 -6.14 -6.21
CA PRO A 478 21.37 -5.19 -7.16
C PRO A 478 21.72 -3.84 -6.56
N PHE A 479 21.41 -3.61 -5.29
CA PHE A 479 21.57 -2.32 -4.61
C PHE A 479 22.26 -2.48 -3.25
N LYS A 480 22.80 -1.38 -2.75
CA LYS A 480 23.43 -1.29 -1.43
C LYS A 480 22.57 -0.47 -0.50
N SER A 481 22.68 -0.72 0.80
CA SER A 481 22.09 0.14 1.82
C SER A 481 22.57 1.58 1.67
N LEU A 482 21.65 2.53 1.79
CA LEU A 482 21.96 3.95 1.85
C LEU A 482 21.90 4.43 3.29
N PRO A 483 22.82 5.30 3.72
CA PRO A 483 22.77 5.85 5.07
C PRO A 483 21.56 6.81 5.19
N TRP A 484 20.83 6.67 6.29
CA TRP A 484 19.78 7.61 6.66
C TRP A 484 20.32 9.01 6.95
N THR A 485 19.72 10.03 6.41
CA THR A 485 20.15 11.43 6.57
C THR A 485 19.11 12.38 7.12
N GLY A 486 17.92 11.89 7.46
CA GLY A 486 16.81 12.68 8.03
C GLY A 486 15.87 13.28 6.98
N TRP A 487 14.66 13.59 7.40
CA TRP A 487 13.68 14.31 6.60
C TRP A 487 14.24 15.65 6.13
N GLY A 488 14.02 16.00 4.89
CA GLY A 488 14.41 17.30 4.33
C GLY A 488 15.89 17.46 3.97
N LYS A 489 16.72 16.41 4.08
CA LYS A 489 18.12 16.46 3.64
C LYS A 489 18.39 15.78 2.30
N GLY A 490 17.37 15.56 1.49
CA GLY A 490 17.51 15.21 0.07
C GLY A 490 17.85 13.77 -0.25
N ARG A 491 17.94 12.86 0.72
CA ARG A 491 18.42 11.49 0.47
C ARG A 491 17.38 10.38 0.56
N ILE A 492 16.26 10.59 1.22
CA ILE A 492 15.11 9.67 1.13
C ILE A 492 14.61 9.61 -0.29
N GLU A 493 14.58 10.77 -0.93
CA GLU A 493 14.12 10.95 -2.29
C GLU A 493 15.03 10.29 -3.33
N GLU A 494 16.27 10.01 -2.95
CA GLU A 494 17.27 9.36 -3.80
C GLU A 494 17.38 7.86 -3.54
N ALA A 495 16.72 7.34 -2.49
CA ALA A 495 16.74 5.92 -2.21
C ALA A 495 16.10 5.14 -3.38
N PRO A 496 16.78 4.14 -3.94
CA PRO A 496 16.17 3.31 -4.97
C PRO A 496 14.94 2.63 -4.40
N LEU A 497 13.79 2.77 -5.03
CA LEU A 497 12.57 2.06 -4.65
C LEU A 497 12.65 0.54 -4.83
N THR A 498 13.74 0.08 -5.39
CA THR A 498 14.01 -1.34 -5.65
C THR A 498 14.07 -2.21 -4.40
N TRP A 499 14.06 -1.62 -3.22
CA TRP A 499 13.99 -2.37 -1.96
C TRP A 499 12.65 -2.23 -1.24
N GLU A 500 11.74 -1.40 -1.75
CA GLU A 500 10.38 -1.30 -1.28
C GLU A 500 9.55 -2.45 -1.85
N GLY A 501 9.20 -3.39 -1.03
CA GLY A 501 8.32 -4.49 -1.39
C GLY A 501 8.95 -5.64 -2.19
N TYR A 502 8.27 -6.75 -2.23
CA TYR A 502 8.72 -8.01 -2.83
C TYR A 502 8.79 -8.01 -4.34
N PHE A 503 8.19 -7.04 -4.99
CA PHE A 503 8.28 -6.84 -6.42
C PHE A 503 9.69 -6.77 -6.93
N PHE A 504 10.54 -6.13 -6.15
CA PHE A 504 11.92 -5.89 -6.52
C PHE A 504 12.87 -6.94 -5.99
N ARG A 505 12.33 -7.92 -5.26
CA ARG A 505 13.08 -9.11 -4.88
C ARG A 505 12.90 -10.13 -5.99
N PRO A 506 13.90 -10.36 -6.84
CA PRO A 506 13.76 -11.33 -7.92
C PRO A 506 13.45 -12.70 -7.30
N PRO A 507 12.49 -13.44 -7.83
CA PRO A 507 12.23 -14.78 -7.37
C PRO A 507 13.44 -15.67 -7.66
N VAL A 508 13.65 -16.70 -6.86
CA VAL A 508 14.78 -17.62 -7.01
C VAL A 508 14.30 -18.95 -7.56
N LYS A 509 15.11 -19.57 -8.42
CA LYS A 509 14.83 -20.90 -8.94
C LYS A 509 14.91 -21.95 -7.84
N ILE A 510 13.91 -22.83 -7.80
CA ILE A 510 13.86 -23.99 -6.95
C ILE A 510 13.43 -25.22 -7.74
N LYS A 511 13.80 -26.41 -7.25
CA LYS A 511 13.41 -27.69 -7.84
C LYS A 511 12.45 -28.40 -6.89
N LEU A 512 11.21 -28.60 -7.31
CA LEU A 512 10.24 -29.42 -6.61
C LEU A 512 10.37 -30.87 -7.09
N ARG A 513 10.39 -31.81 -6.14
CA ARG A 513 10.31 -33.26 -6.42
C ARG A 513 8.86 -33.65 -6.67
N LYS A 514 8.61 -34.68 -7.40
CA LYS A 514 7.28 -35.34 -7.44
C LYS A 514 6.91 -35.79 -6.03
N GLY A 515 5.68 -35.50 -5.58
CA GLY A 515 5.21 -35.81 -4.22
C GLY A 515 5.47 -34.62 -3.27
N LEU A 516 5.69 -34.93 -2.00
CA LEU A 516 5.78 -33.92 -0.94
C LEU A 516 7.14 -33.22 -0.91
N ASN A 517 7.10 -31.90 -0.82
CA ASN A 517 8.24 -31.02 -0.64
C ASN A 517 8.03 -30.21 0.62
N ARG A 518 8.92 -30.39 1.59
CA ARG A 518 8.88 -29.65 2.86
C ARG A 518 9.46 -28.24 2.67
N VAL A 519 8.66 -27.24 2.98
CA VAL A 519 9.11 -25.84 3.08
C VAL A 519 9.08 -25.42 4.54
N LEU A 520 10.21 -24.96 5.04
CA LEU A 520 10.36 -24.40 6.38
C LEU A 520 10.85 -22.97 6.25
N ILE A 521 10.24 -22.03 6.96
CA ILE A 521 10.64 -20.61 7.01
C ILE A 521 11.01 -20.28 8.44
N ARG A 522 12.15 -19.62 8.61
CA ARG A 522 12.51 -18.88 9.82
C ARG A 522 12.17 -17.42 9.61
N SER A 523 11.20 -16.90 10.32
CA SER A 523 10.84 -15.49 10.30
C SER A 523 11.23 -14.86 11.63
N VAL A 524 12.12 -13.87 11.57
CA VAL A 524 12.74 -13.25 12.74
C VAL A 524 12.15 -11.88 12.97
N PHE A 525 11.74 -11.60 14.21
CA PHE A 525 11.46 -10.28 14.69
C PHE A 525 12.68 -9.75 15.42
N GLY A 526 13.54 -9.07 14.67
CA GLY A 526 14.86 -8.71 15.14
C GLY A 526 14.89 -7.55 16.12
N HIS A 527 15.94 -7.55 16.97
CA HIS A 527 16.26 -6.41 17.81
C HIS A 527 16.67 -5.21 16.96
N TRP A 528 15.97 -4.11 17.13
CA TRP A 528 16.19 -2.89 16.40
C TRP A 528 16.66 -1.78 17.36
N LYS A 529 17.84 -1.26 17.13
CA LYS A 529 18.36 -0.09 17.86
C LYS A 529 17.98 1.17 17.07
N GLY A 530 16.95 1.87 17.52
CA GLY A 530 16.54 3.14 16.92
C GLY A 530 15.08 3.48 17.24
N ASP A 531 14.72 4.72 16.99
CA ASP A 531 13.42 5.32 17.28
C ASP A 531 12.30 4.86 16.32
N ASP A 532 12.51 3.77 15.64
CA ASP A 532 11.72 3.35 14.50
C ASP A 532 10.61 2.44 14.94
N GLY A 533 9.71 2.96 15.67
CA GLY A 533 8.57 2.25 16.15
C GLY A 533 7.74 1.44 15.15
N GLN A 534 8.16 1.30 13.94
CA GLN A 534 7.41 0.66 12.87
C GLN A 534 8.08 -0.63 12.45
N ARG A 535 7.60 -1.76 12.99
CA ARG A 535 8.15 -3.09 12.75
C ARG A 535 7.07 -4.01 12.25
N SER A 536 7.38 -4.72 11.20
CA SER A 536 6.56 -5.79 10.66
C SER A 536 7.22 -7.13 11.01
N TRP A 537 6.42 -8.10 11.44
CA TRP A 537 6.82 -9.50 11.50
C TRP A 537 6.03 -10.27 10.47
N PHE A 538 6.64 -10.53 9.35
CA PHE A 538 5.95 -10.94 8.15
C PHE A 538 6.79 -11.93 7.34
N PHE A 539 6.13 -12.78 6.60
CA PHE A 539 6.72 -13.52 5.49
C PHE A 539 5.74 -13.65 4.32
N CYS A 540 6.28 -13.73 3.12
CA CYS A 540 5.58 -14.15 1.92
C CYS A 540 6.35 -15.31 1.29
N CYS A 541 5.65 -16.38 0.93
CA CYS A 541 6.28 -17.53 0.30
C CYS A 541 5.29 -18.29 -0.58
N ILE A 542 5.58 -18.34 -1.89
CA ILE A 542 4.77 -19.10 -2.84
C ILE A 542 5.59 -19.47 -4.08
N PRO A 543 5.54 -20.73 -4.55
CA PRO A 543 6.08 -21.10 -5.86
C PRO A 543 5.27 -20.48 -7.00
N VAL A 544 5.98 -19.99 -8.00
CA VAL A 544 5.39 -19.31 -9.17
C VAL A 544 6.06 -19.74 -10.47
N LEU A 545 5.37 -19.60 -11.57
CA LEU A 545 5.97 -19.50 -12.89
C LEU A 545 6.28 -18.01 -13.12
N TRP A 546 7.49 -17.73 -13.59
CA TRP A 546 7.94 -16.36 -13.86
C TRP A 546 8.73 -16.30 -15.16
N ASP A 547 8.36 -15.37 -16.03
CA ASP A 547 8.99 -15.19 -17.35
C ASP A 547 9.90 -13.95 -17.39
N GLY A 548 10.15 -13.30 -16.25
CA GLY A 548 10.90 -12.06 -16.14
C GLY A 548 10.00 -10.82 -15.93
N ILE A 549 8.71 -10.94 -16.21
CA ILE A 549 7.73 -9.85 -16.12
C ILE A 549 6.48 -10.31 -15.36
N HIS A 550 5.93 -11.47 -15.72
CA HIS A 550 4.64 -11.94 -15.22
C HIS A 550 4.79 -13.10 -14.25
N TYR A 551 3.99 -13.07 -13.22
CA TYR A 551 3.85 -14.13 -12.25
C TYR A 551 2.57 -14.91 -12.53
N ARG A 552 2.67 -16.25 -12.51
CA ARG A 552 1.53 -17.16 -12.68
C ARG A 552 1.61 -18.29 -11.68
N GLU A 553 0.47 -18.91 -11.44
CA GLU A 553 0.38 -20.09 -10.59
C GLU A 553 1.14 -21.26 -11.19
N VAL A 554 1.78 -22.07 -10.32
CA VAL A 554 2.28 -23.39 -10.70
C VAL A 554 1.11 -24.37 -10.66
N PRO A 555 0.71 -24.97 -11.79
CA PRO A 555 -0.47 -25.84 -11.82
C PRO A 555 -0.30 -27.11 -10.95
N GLY A 556 -1.37 -27.49 -10.27
CA GLY A 556 -1.47 -28.77 -9.55
C GLY A 556 -0.69 -28.86 -8.24
N LEU A 557 -0.25 -27.72 -7.68
CA LEU A 557 0.32 -27.71 -6.34
C LEU A 557 -0.79 -27.74 -5.29
N GLU A 558 -0.57 -28.58 -4.26
CA GLU A 558 -1.42 -28.64 -3.06
C GLU A 558 -0.59 -28.35 -1.82
N TYR A 559 -1.19 -27.73 -0.81
CA TYR A 559 -0.52 -27.30 0.42
C TYR A 559 -1.10 -28.04 1.62
N ASP A 560 -0.23 -28.73 2.37
CA ASP A 560 -0.55 -29.44 3.60
C ASP A 560 0.29 -28.86 4.75
N PRO A 561 -0.31 -28.11 5.68
CA PRO A 561 0.42 -27.49 6.78
C PRO A 561 0.71 -28.45 7.94
N ARG A 562 0.21 -29.70 7.92
CA ARG A 562 0.35 -30.62 9.06
C ARG A 562 1.81 -31.02 9.27
N PRO A 563 2.36 -30.84 10.50
CA PRO A 563 3.76 -31.16 10.77
C PRO A 563 4.11 -32.65 10.63
N ASP A 564 3.12 -33.53 10.69
CA ASP A 564 3.22 -34.98 10.56
C ASP A 564 2.87 -35.50 9.15
N ALA A 565 2.63 -34.60 8.17
CA ALA A 565 2.38 -35.00 6.79
C ALA A 565 3.57 -35.80 6.21
N ARG A 566 3.31 -36.96 5.63
CA ARG A 566 4.28 -37.91 5.04
C ARG A 566 3.96 -38.21 3.59
#